data_a20f177042c3ad6b5a9e4b7ca197b143
#
_entry.id   a20f177042c3ad6b5a9e4b7ca197b143
#
_cell.length_a   1.000
_cell.length_b   1.000
_cell.length_c   1.000
_cell.angle_alpha   90.00
_cell.angle_beta   90.00
_cell.angle_gamma   90.00
#
_symmetry.space_group_name_H-M   'P 1'
#
loop_
_entity.id
_entity.type
_entity.pdbx_description
1 polymer ?
#
loop_
_entity_poly.entity_id
_entity_poly.type
_entity_poly.pdbx_seq_one_letter_code
_entity_poly.pdbx_strand_id
1 'polypeptide(L)'
;MILENKKTTIAYRCPACGSGVMSAVDIFRLSADMVKLKCTCKHSEMTAVQTGDGKVRLTVPCIVCPEPHHFLVNKSLFFGKELFVLPCPYTDINICFMGEENHVKAELARTELELLDMLEESGI
;
A
#
# COMPACT_ATOMS: atom_id res chain seq x y z
N MET A 1 15.59 23.34 -16.96
CA MET A 1 14.42 22.78 -16.30
C MET A 1 14.84 21.64 -15.39
N ILE A 2 14.53 21.75 -14.13
CA ILE A 2 14.87 20.71 -13.17
C ILE A 2 13.71 19.72 -13.12
N LEU A 3 13.98 18.47 -13.46
CA LEU A 3 13.01 17.40 -13.32
C LEU A 3 13.08 16.89 -11.90
N GLU A 4 12.03 17.16 -11.13
CA GLU A 4 11.94 16.59 -9.80
C GLU A 4 11.66 15.09 -9.90
N ASN A 5 12.54 14.33 -9.27
CA ASN A 5 12.35 12.88 -9.17
C ASN A 5 11.43 12.61 -7.98
N LYS A 6 10.13 12.61 -8.24
CA LYS A 6 9.14 12.35 -7.19
C LYS A 6 9.15 10.89 -6.81
N LYS A 7 9.25 10.64 -5.52
CA LYS A 7 9.26 9.30 -4.96
C LYS A 7 8.23 9.19 -3.84
N THR A 8 7.68 8.00 -3.69
CA THR A 8 6.86 7.65 -2.54
C THR A 8 7.17 6.22 -2.14
N THR A 9 6.95 5.90 -0.87
CA THR A 9 7.05 4.53 -0.39
C THR A 9 5.63 3.98 -0.30
N ILE A 10 5.40 2.82 -0.91
CA ILE A 10 4.10 2.16 -0.82
C ILE A 10 4.26 0.84 -0.06
N ALA A 11 3.22 0.48 0.67
CA ALA A 11 3.25 -0.71 1.50
C ALA A 11 1.86 -1.32 1.61
N TYR A 12 1.83 -2.63 1.82
CA TYR A 12 0.62 -3.35 2.16
C TYR A 12 0.96 -4.48 3.11
N ARG A 13 -0.06 -5.03 3.77
CA ARG A 13 0.15 -6.18 4.64
C ARG A 13 -0.30 -7.44 3.93
N CYS A 14 0.60 -8.42 3.88
CA CYS A 14 0.31 -9.70 3.21
C CYS A 14 -0.78 -10.46 3.95
N PRO A 15 -1.87 -10.83 3.29
CA PRO A 15 -2.94 -11.60 3.94
C PRO A 15 -2.55 -13.06 4.20
N ALA A 16 -1.54 -13.57 3.52
CA ALA A 16 -1.12 -14.96 3.67
C ALA A 16 -0.17 -15.17 4.85
N CYS A 17 0.81 -14.28 5.04
CA CYS A 17 1.82 -14.44 6.09
C CYS A 17 1.83 -13.33 7.14
N GLY A 18 1.07 -12.25 6.94
CA GLY A 18 0.98 -11.15 7.88
C GLY A 18 2.13 -10.15 7.82
N SER A 19 3.11 -10.35 6.97
CA SER A 19 4.26 -9.45 6.86
C SER A 19 3.89 -8.14 6.16
N GLY A 20 4.54 -7.06 6.55
CA GLY A 20 4.46 -5.80 5.84
C GLY A 20 5.37 -5.84 4.61
N VAL A 21 4.83 -5.53 3.44
CA VAL A 21 5.59 -5.49 2.18
C VAL A 21 5.70 -4.02 1.77
N MET A 22 6.93 -3.54 1.56
CA MET A 22 7.18 -2.12 1.33
C MET A 22 8.21 -1.93 0.23
N SER A 23 7.99 -0.92 -0.62
CA SER A 23 8.93 -0.57 -1.68
C SER A 23 8.84 0.90 -2.02
N ALA A 24 9.98 1.49 -2.38
CA ALA A 24 10.02 2.85 -2.90
C ALA A 24 9.66 2.83 -4.39
N VAL A 25 8.84 3.79 -4.80
CA VAL A 25 8.40 3.91 -6.20
C VAL A 25 8.66 5.35 -6.64
N ASP A 26 9.35 5.51 -7.77
CA ASP A 26 9.52 6.83 -8.36
C ASP A 26 8.59 7.01 -9.57
N ILE A 27 8.46 8.27 -9.99
CA ILE A 27 7.56 8.60 -11.09
C ILE A 27 7.98 7.98 -12.41
N PHE A 28 9.27 7.80 -12.62
CA PHE A 28 9.79 7.23 -13.87
C PHE A 28 9.47 5.74 -13.96
N ARG A 29 9.64 5.03 -12.86
CA ARG A 29 9.31 3.60 -12.79
C ARG A 29 7.82 3.37 -13.03
N LEU A 30 6.99 4.20 -12.41
CA LEU A 30 5.53 4.08 -12.54
C LEU A 30 5.05 4.39 -13.96
N SER A 31 5.66 5.38 -14.63
CA SER A 31 5.27 5.74 -15.99
C SER A 31 5.81 4.78 -17.05
N ALA A 32 6.86 4.04 -16.74
CA ALA A 32 7.45 3.08 -17.69
C ALA A 32 6.71 1.75 -17.71
N ASP A 33 6.20 1.27 -16.56
CA ASP A 33 5.58 -0.04 -16.48
C ASP A 33 4.74 -0.17 -15.21
N MET A 34 4.01 -1.28 -15.11
CA MET A 34 3.32 -1.66 -13.90
C MET A 34 4.33 -1.96 -12.78
N VAL A 35 4.08 -1.41 -11.61
CA VAL A 35 4.88 -1.69 -10.42
C VAL A 35 4.20 -2.82 -9.64
N LYS A 36 4.96 -3.86 -9.34
CA LYS A 36 4.47 -5.01 -8.56
C LYS A 36 5.27 -5.14 -7.28
N LEU A 37 4.56 -5.25 -6.17
CA LEU A 37 5.15 -5.54 -4.87
C LEU A 37 4.74 -6.94 -4.45
N LYS A 38 5.67 -7.87 -4.54
CA LYS A 38 5.43 -9.26 -4.15
C LYS A 38 5.94 -9.51 -2.75
N CYS A 39 5.17 -10.21 -1.94
CA CYS A 39 5.63 -10.68 -0.64
C CYS A 39 6.65 -11.81 -0.84
N THR A 40 7.61 -11.91 0.08
CA THR A 40 8.61 -12.97 0.04
C THR A 40 7.99 -14.36 0.17
N CYS A 41 6.80 -14.47 0.74
CA CYS A 41 6.07 -15.74 0.80
C CYS A 41 5.49 -16.18 -0.54
N LYS A 42 5.47 -15.28 -1.53
CA LYS A 42 5.00 -15.50 -2.90
C LYS A 42 3.50 -15.77 -3.04
N HIS A 43 2.73 -15.55 -1.97
CA HIS A 43 1.28 -15.79 -1.98
C HIS A 43 0.44 -14.54 -2.15
N SER A 44 1.08 -13.36 -2.19
CA SER A 44 0.34 -12.12 -2.41
C SER A 44 1.18 -11.12 -3.19
N GLU A 45 0.48 -10.19 -3.83
CA GLU A 45 1.10 -9.17 -4.68
C GLU A 45 0.18 -7.97 -4.73
N MET A 46 0.78 -6.77 -4.63
CA MET A 46 0.09 -5.50 -4.86
C MET A 46 0.59 -4.92 -6.17
N THR A 47 -0.29 -4.33 -6.97
CA THR A 47 0.10 -3.69 -8.23
C THR A 47 -0.30 -2.22 -8.25
N ALA A 48 0.52 -1.41 -8.94
CA ALA A 48 0.25 0.00 -9.19
C ALA A 48 0.51 0.29 -10.66
N VAL A 49 -0.48 0.91 -11.33
CA VAL A 49 -0.42 1.23 -12.75
C VAL A 49 -0.83 2.67 -12.95
N GLN A 50 -0.04 3.43 -13.68
CA GLN A 50 -0.42 4.78 -14.07
C GLN A 50 -1.41 4.71 -15.22
N THR A 51 -2.56 5.39 -15.07
CA THR A 51 -3.55 5.50 -16.13
C THR A 51 -3.28 6.75 -16.98
N GLY A 52 -3.88 6.82 -18.16
CA GLY A 52 -3.66 7.92 -19.09
C GLY A 52 -4.25 9.26 -18.68
N ASP A 53 -5.05 9.30 -17.62
CA ASP A 53 -5.73 10.51 -17.14
C ASP A 53 -5.07 11.10 -15.88
N GLY A 54 -3.82 10.78 -15.60
CA GLY A 54 -3.09 11.30 -14.45
C GLY A 54 -3.44 10.66 -13.13
N LYS A 55 -3.97 9.46 -13.16
CA LYS A 55 -4.32 8.71 -11.97
C LYS A 55 -3.48 7.44 -11.85
N VAL A 56 -3.49 6.86 -10.66
CA VAL A 56 -2.81 5.59 -10.40
C VAL A 56 -3.85 4.59 -9.93
N ARG A 57 -3.91 3.45 -10.62
CA ARG A 57 -4.78 2.34 -10.23
C ARG A 57 -3.99 1.39 -9.34
N LEU A 58 -4.54 1.10 -8.17
CA LEU A 58 -3.93 0.21 -7.20
C LEU A 58 -4.80 -1.02 -7.01
N THR A 59 -4.18 -2.20 -7.04
CA THR A 59 -4.84 -3.46 -6.71
C THR A 59 -4.17 -3.99 -5.46
N VAL A 60 -4.88 -3.99 -4.34
CA VAL A 60 -4.32 -4.26 -3.01
C VAL A 60 -4.98 -5.49 -2.41
N PRO A 61 -4.20 -6.52 -2.03
CA PRO A 61 -4.76 -7.67 -1.30
C PRO A 61 -5.29 -7.21 0.06
N CYS A 62 -6.42 -7.78 0.46
CA CYS A 62 -7.05 -7.45 1.75
C CYS A 62 -6.85 -8.60 2.73
N ILE A 63 -6.56 -8.26 4.00
CA ILE A 63 -6.33 -9.27 5.04
C ILE A 63 -7.63 -9.90 5.56
N VAL A 64 -8.78 -9.27 5.30
CA VAL A 64 -10.07 -9.77 5.78
C VAL A 64 -11.02 -10.21 4.67
N CYS A 65 -10.81 -9.73 3.44
CA CYS A 65 -11.65 -10.09 2.30
C CYS A 65 -10.97 -11.12 1.43
N PRO A 66 -11.73 -12.02 0.76
CA PRO A 66 -11.14 -13.06 -0.07
C PRO A 66 -10.55 -12.54 -1.39
N GLU A 67 -10.97 -11.36 -1.82
CA GLU A 67 -10.51 -10.77 -3.07
C GLU A 67 -9.80 -9.44 -2.84
N PRO A 68 -8.88 -9.05 -3.72
CA PRO A 68 -8.21 -7.76 -3.60
C PRO A 68 -9.17 -6.61 -3.89
N HIS A 69 -8.86 -5.45 -3.35
CA HIS A 69 -9.60 -4.22 -3.61
C HIS A 69 -8.88 -3.36 -4.64
N HIS A 70 -9.65 -2.63 -5.42
CA HIS A 70 -9.13 -1.74 -6.44
C HIS A 70 -9.38 -0.29 -6.02
N PHE A 71 -8.35 0.53 -6.14
CA PHE A 71 -8.43 1.96 -5.81
C PHE A 71 -7.92 2.77 -7.00
N LEU A 72 -8.47 3.95 -7.16
CA LEU A 72 -8.01 4.89 -8.17
C LEU A 72 -7.71 6.21 -7.46
N VAL A 73 -6.44 6.58 -7.43
CA VAL A 73 -6.00 7.80 -6.73
C VAL A 73 -5.34 8.75 -7.73
N ASN A 74 -5.44 10.04 -7.46
CA ASN A 74 -4.76 11.04 -8.26
C ASN A 74 -3.25 10.92 -8.06
N LYS A 75 -2.50 11.11 -9.13
CA LYS A 75 -1.04 11.06 -9.11
C LYS A 75 -0.48 12.06 -8.10
N SER A 76 -1.12 13.22 -7.95
CA SER A 76 -0.70 14.23 -6.98
C SER A 76 -0.86 13.75 -5.53
N LEU A 77 -1.87 12.93 -5.24
CA LEU A 77 -2.03 12.32 -3.92
C LEU A 77 -1.01 11.20 -3.70
N PHE A 78 -0.73 10.44 -4.76
CA PHE A 78 0.21 9.32 -4.69
C PHE A 78 1.63 9.81 -4.32
N PHE A 79 2.05 10.95 -4.88
CA PHE A 79 3.40 11.48 -4.65
C PHE A 79 3.46 12.70 -3.73
N GLY A 80 2.32 13.25 -3.33
CA GLY A 80 2.30 14.54 -2.66
C GLY A 80 2.01 14.53 -1.17
N LYS A 81 1.73 13.38 -0.58
CA LYS A 81 1.40 13.27 0.83
C LYS A 81 2.53 12.67 1.65
N GLU A 82 2.69 13.15 2.89
CA GLU A 82 3.62 12.53 3.83
C GLU A 82 3.16 11.14 4.23
N LEU A 83 1.84 10.99 4.37
CA LEU A 83 1.21 9.70 4.64
C LEU A 83 -0.20 9.71 4.09
N PHE A 84 -0.51 8.71 3.28
CA PHE A 84 -1.84 8.48 2.75
C PHE A 84 -2.18 7.01 2.92
N VAL A 85 -3.33 6.73 3.52
CA VAL A 85 -3.75 5.36 3.79
C VAL A 85 -5.03 5.06 3.04
N LEU A 86 -5.18 3.79 2.61
CA LEU A 86 -6.39 3.31 1.95
C LEU A 86 -7.01 2.22 2.81
N PRO A 87 -8.22 2.42 3.32
CA PRO A 87 -8.90 1.42 4.12
C PRO A 87 -9.64 0.42 3.27
N CYS A 88 -9.87 -0.77 3.84
CA CYS A 88 -10.79 -1.73 3.27
C CYS A 88 -12.20 -1.13 3.26
N PRO A 89 -12.90 -1.12 2.12
CA PRO A 89 -14.24 -0.50 2.04
C PRO A 89 -15.29 -1.13 2.95
N TYR A 90 -15.06 -2.36 3.39
CA TYR A 90 -16.04 -3.10 4.19
C TYR A 90 -15.73 -3.09 5.68
N THR A 91 -14.48 -2.97 6.08
CA THR A 91 -14.07 -3.13 7.49
C THR A 91 -13.36 -1.90 8.07
N ASP A 92 -13.01 -0.92 7.24
CA ASP A 92 -12.24 0.27 7.59
C ASP A 92 -10.81 -0.01 8.10
N ILE A 93 -10.35 -1.25 8.00
CA ILE A 93 -8.97 -1.59 8.33
C ILE A 93 -8.07 -1.07 7.21
N ASN A 94 -7.03 -0.33 7.56
CA ASN A 94 -6.08 0.21 6.59
C ASN A 94 -5.28 -0.94 5.98
N ILE A 95 -5.35 -1.07 4.65
CA ILE A 95 -4.71 -2.17 3.92
C ILE A 95 -3.57 -1.71 3.01
N CYS A 96 -3.51 -0.40 2.71
CA CYS A 96 -2.46 0.15 1.88
C CYS A 96 -1.98 1.47 2.48
N PHE A 97 -0.68 1.69 2.42
CA PHE A 97 -0.04 2.88 2.98
C PHE A 97 0.91 3.44 1.92
N MET A 98 0.95 4.76 1.78
CA MET A 98 1.89 5.39 0.88
C MET A 98 2.30 6.76 1.41
N GLY A 99 3.54 7.17 1.12
CA GLY A 99 4.06 8.44 1.57
C GLY A 99 5.55 8.37 1.89
N GLU A 100 5.99 9.18 2.85
CA GLU A 100 7.37 9.17 3.31
C GLU A 100 7.68 7.85 4.03
N GLU A 101 8.86 7.29 3.75
CA GLU A 101 9.27 5.98 4.27
C GLU A 101 9.10 5.85 5.79
N ASN A 102 9.53 6.85 6.55
CA ASN A 102 9.44 6.78 8.01
C ASN A 102 7.99 6.76 8.50
N HIS A 103 7.11 7.52 7.86
CA HIS A 103 5.69 7.54 8.20
C HIS A 103 5.02 6.22 7.84
N VAL A 104 5.37 5.64 6.70
CA VAL A 104 4.84 4.34 6.27
C VAL A 104 5.29 3.23 7.22
N LYS A 105 6.56 3.23 7.61
CA LYS A 105 7.08 2.26 8.59
C LYS A 105 6.36 2.36 9.93
N ALA A 106 6.12 3.58 10.41
CA ALA A 106 5.43 3.81 11.68
C ALA A 106 3.99 3.29 11.63
N GLU A 107 3.29 3.52 10.51
CA GLU A 107 1.92 3.05 10.35
C GLU A 107 1.84 1.52 10.25
N LEU A 108 2.78 0.89 9.55
CA LEU A 108 2.84 -0.57 9.51
C LEU A 108 3.03 -1.15 10.90
N ALA A 109 3.93 -0.58 11.69
CA ALA A 109 4.17 -1.04 13.06
C ALA A 109 2.93 -0.86 13.94
N ARG A 110 2.24 0.28 13.81
CA ARG A 110 1.03 0.56 14.56
C ARG A 110 -0.10 -0.41 14.22
N THR A 111 -0.30 -0.68 12.94
CA THR A 111 -1.34 -1.63 12.50
C THR A 111 -1.03 -3.06 12.92
N GLU A 112 0.23 -3.43 12.98
CA GLU A 112 0.64 -4.74 13.49
C GLU A 112 0.25 -4.91 14.96
N LEU A 113 0.49 -3.88 15.78
CA LEU A 113 0.08 -3.90 17.19
C LEU A 113 -1.43 -3.98 17.34
N GLU A 114 -2.18 -3.25 16.52
CA GLU A 114 -3.65 -3.31 16.53
C GLU A 114 -4.16 -4.71 16.21
N LEU A 115 -3.56 -5.37 15.22
CA LEU A 115 -3.94 -6.72 14.85
C LEU A 115 -3.64 -7.72 15.97
N LEU A 116 -2.51 -7.57 16.64
CA LEU A 116 -2.15 -8.42 17.77
C LEU A 116 -3.12 -8.23 18.94
N ASP A 117 -3.49 -6.98 19.23
CA ASP A 117 -4.49 -6.67 20.28
C ASP A 117 -5.84 -7.30 19.97
N MET A 118 -6.27 -7.25 18.72
CA MET A 118 -7.51 -7.87 18.29
C MET A 118 -7.50 -9.38 18.49
N LEU A 119 -6.38 -10.03 18.21
CA LEU A 119 -6.22 -11.47 18.41
C LEU A 119 -6.28 -11.84 19.89
N GLU A 120 -5.65 -11.03 20.75
CA GLU A 120 -5.68 -11.25 22.20
C GLU A 120 -7.09 -11.06 22.77
N GLU A 121 -7.82 -10.03 22.31
CA GLU A 121 -9.18 -9.75 22.76
C GLU A 121 -10.17 -10.83 22.35
N SER A 122 -9.89 -11.58 21.29
CA SER A 122 -10.78 -12.65 20.85
C SER A 122 -10.75 -13.86 21.78
N GLY A 123 -9.87 -13.87 22.77
CA GLY A 123 -9.87 -14.90 23.80
C GLY A 123 -9.28 -16.24 23.38
N ILE A 124 -8.50 -16.21 22.35
CA ILE A 124 -7.88 -17.42 21.81
C ILE A 124 -6.51 -17.63 22.41
#